data_3ef95434fba276dbe072d7b5db437b33
#
_entry.id   3ef95434fba276dbe072d7b5db437b33
#
_cell.length_a   1.000
_cell.length_b   1.000
_cell.length_c   1.000
_cell.angle_alpha   90.00
_cell.angle_beta   90.00
_cell.angle_gamma   90.00
#
_symmetry.space_group_name_H-M   'P 1'
#
loop_
_entity.id
_entity.type
_entity.pdbx_description
1 polymer ?
#
loop_
_entity_poly.entity_id
_entity_poly.type
_entity_poly.pdbx_seq_one_letter_code
_entity_poly.pdbx_strand_id
1 'polypeptide(L)'
;MIGAPFCIQNFEKEQRGGRIMAKTKTITIECPKCREAFEIKGYDTINASLDEALKEKLIKTELFRHTCPACGEDISAPYSLKYQDMEKEYMVILDMGDIDTAAMAEEVLEMFPNYRIRIVKDVMDLLEKIHIFESNLNDKIITYLDHKIYEDVSAKLRAENSPIALDKVLFGSFEFQKKKVVFGALNNAGKQIFIDTPFADYKALANSPRLAPCFKEKEGEYAIDKAWAEALA
;
A
#
# COMPACT_ATOMS: atom_id res chain seq x y z
N MET A 1 32.98 -8.48 -7.41
CA MET A 1 33.23 -7.53 -6.30
C MET A 1 31.95 -7.50 -5.49
N ILE A 2 32.04 -7.99 -4.27
CA ILE A 2 30.92 -8.29 -3.36
C ILE A 2 30.46 -6.94 -2.82
N GLY A 3 29.18 -6.57 -3.09
CA GLY A 3 28.57 -5.37 -2.53
C GLY A 3 28.50 -5.50 -0.99
N ALA A 4 28.95 -4.47 -0.30
CA ALA A 4 28.95 -4.41 1.16
C ALA A 4 27.51 -4.49 1.69
N PRO A 5 27.28 -5.19 2.82
CA PRO A 5 25.97 -5.25 3.45
C PRO A 5 25.58 -3.86 3.94
N PHE A 6 24.41 -3.41 3.51
CA PHE A 6 23.84 -2.12 3.91
C PHE A 6 23.52 -2.17 5.41
N CYS A 7 24.07 -1.27 6.13
CA CYS A 7 24.41 -1.22 7.52
C CYS A 7 23.23 -1.37 8.49
N ILE A 8 23.09 -2.54 9.10
CA ILE A 8 22.23 -2.87 10.26
C ILE A 8 22.58 -2.02 11.49
N GLN A 9 23.79 -1.47 11.56
CA GLN A 9 24.32 -0.77 12.74
C GLN A 9 23.59 0.53 13.13
N ASN A 10 22.74 1.10 12.26
CA ASN A 10 22.03 2.33 12.57
C ASN A 10 20.65 2.13 13.20
N PHE A 11 20.06 0.94 13.12
CA PHE A 11 18.75 0.66 13.71
C PHE A 11 18.80 0.46 15.23
N GLU A 12 19.86 -0.18 15.73
CA GLU A 12 20.01 -0.48 17.18
C GLU A 12 20.34 0.76 18.04
N LYS A 13 20.93 1.80 17.46
CA LYS A 13 21.40 2.98 18.22
C LYS A 13 20.30 3.99 18.56
N GLU A 14 19.19 4.00 17.80
CA GLU A 14 18.11 4.96 18.00
C GLU A 14 16.98 4.45 18.91
N GLN A 15 16.97 3.16 19.27
CA GLN A 15 15.92 2.58 20.11
C GLN A 15 16.08 2.81 21.64
N ARG A 16 17.18 3.38 22.09
CA ARG A 16 17.35 3.71 23.53
C ARG A 16 16.85 5.11 23.84
N GLY A 17 15.52 5.28 23.91
CA GLY A 17 14.89 6.44 24.56
C GLY A 17 14.57 7.64 23.66
N GLY A 18 14.56 7.53 22.34
CA GLY A 18 14.22 8.62 21.42
C GLY A 18 13.00 8.31 20.57
N ARG A 19 12.10 9.30 20.38
CA ARG A 19 11.10 9.31 19.32
C ARG A 19 11.79 8.95 18.00
N ILE A 20 11.43 7.85 17.35
CA ILE A 20 11.92 7.51 16.01
C ILE A 20 11.25 8.50 15.05
N MET A 21 11.93 9.61 14.76
CA MET A 21 11.51 10.57 13.75
C MET A 21 11.65 9.95 12.36
N ALA A 22 10.88 10.45 11.40
CA ALA A 22 10.97 10.03 10.00
C ALA A 22 12.43 10.08 9.51
N LYS A 23 12.94 8.95 9.02
CA LYS A 23 14.28 8.87 8.45
C LYS A 23 14.24 9.35 7.00
N THR A 24 15.08 10.33 6.67
CA THR A 24 15.13 10.91 5.33
C THR A 24 16.31 10.40 4.53
N LYS A 25 16.16 10.40 3.19
CA LYS A 25 17.20 10.08 2.21
C LYS A 25 17.20 11.12 1.08
N THR A 26 18.34 11.30 0.44
CA THR A 26 18.45 12.08 -0.80
C THR A 26 18.28 11.14 -1.98
N ILE A 27 17.46 11.53 -2.95
CA ILE A 27 17.16 10.76 -4.14
C ILE A 27 17.42 11.65 -5.35
N THR A 28 18.19 11.15 -6.33
CA THR A 28 18.38 11.84 -7.61
C THR A 28 17.30 11.37 -8.58
N ILE A 29 16.57 12.31 -9.18
CA ILE A 29 15.58 12.04 -10.22
C ILE A 29 15.92 12.82 -11.49
N GLU A 30 15.49 12.30 -12.64
CA GLU A 30 15.65 12.95 -13.94
C GLU A 30 14.31 13.51 -14.40
N CYS A 31 14.28 14.76 -14.87
CA CYS A 31 13.09 15.36 -15.44
C CYS A 31 12.75 14.70 -16.78
N PRO A 32 11.53 14.15 -16.97
CA PRO A 32 11.16 13.51 -18.23
C PRO A 32 11.07 14.51 -19.41
N LYS A 33 10.92 15.80 -19.12
CA LYS A 33 10.75 16.84 -20.14
C LYS A 33 12.08 17.43 -20.60
N CYS A 34 12.94 17.86 -19.68
CA CYS A 34 14.19 18.56 -20.03
C CYS A 34 15.46 17.74 -19.75
N ARG A 35 15.34 16.54 -19.19
CA ARG A 35 16.44 15.63 -18.84
C ARG A 35 17.38 16.15 -17.76
N GLU A 36 17.05 17.25 -17.10
CA GLU A 36 17.80 17.74 -15.96
C GLU A 36 17.72 16.77 -14.81
N ALA A 37 18.87 16.40 -14.24
CA ALA A 37 18.97 15.58 -13.04
C ALA A 37 19.05 16.49 -11.81
N PHE A 38 18.22 16.23 -10.79
CA PHE A 38 18.23 17.01 -9.56
C PHE A 38 17.90 16.14 -8.34
N GLU A 39 18.29 16.62 -7.18
CA GLU A 39 18.07 15.91 -5.93
C GLU A 39 16.75 16.32 -5.28
N ILE A 40 16.05 15.32 -4.73
CA ILE A 40 14.86 15.50 -3.92
C ILE A 40 15.09 14.92 -2.52
N LYS A 41 14.36 15.44 -1.55
CA LYS A 41 14.28 14.86 -0.22
C LYS A 41 13.22 13.77 -0.21
N GLY A 42 13.64 12.52 -0.06
CA GLY A 42 12.77 11.39 0.17
C GLY A 42 12.75 10.95 1.64
N TYR A 43 11.89 9.99 1.95
CA TYR A 43 11.78 9.37 3.26
C TYR A 43 12.04 7.86 3.14
N ASP A 44 12.92 7.34 3.98
CA ASP A 44 13.16 5.90 4.07
C ASP A 44 12.06 5.23 4.92
N THR A 45 11.69 5.91 6.02
CA THR A 45 10.66 5.42 6.95
C THR A 45 9.78 6.57 7.38
N ILE A 46 8.46 6.34 7.42
CA ILE A 46 7.44 7.23 7.99
C ILE A 46 6.78 6.49 9.15
N ASN A 47 6.78 7.11 10.33
CA ASN A 47 6.05 6.60 11.49
C ASN A 47 4.78 7.43 11.70
N ALA A 48 3.63 6.85 11.37
CA ALA A 48 2.34 7.53 11.45
C ALA A 48 1.94 7.95 12.86
N SER A 49 2.35 7.17 13.86
CA SER A 49 2.05 7.49 15.27
C SER A 49 2.83 8.69 15.80
N LEU A 50 3.91 9.11 15.11
CA LEU A 50 4.78 10.20 15.53
C LEU A 50 4.74 11.41 14.63
N ASP A 51 4.34 11.27 13.36
CA ASP A 51 4.37 12.35 12.37
C ASP A 51 3.10 12.36 11.51
N GLU A 52 2.04 12.92 12.08
CA GLU A 52 0.73 13.06 11.42
C GLU A 52 0.81 13.91 10.14
N ALA A 53 1.68 14.92 10.12
CA ALA A 53 1.84 15.79 8.96
C ALA A 53 2.44 15.04 7.76
N LEU A 54 3.39 14.11 7.99
CA LEU A 54 3.90 13.24 6.92
C LEU A 54 2.88 12.20 6.48
N LYS A 55 2.11 11.64 7.42
CA LYS A 55 0.98 10.76 7.09
C LYS A 55 0.01 11.46 6.14
N GLU A 56 -0.43 12.68 6.45
CA GLU A 56 -1.32 13.44 5.58
C GLU A 56 -0.73 13.69 4.19
N LYS A 57 0.55 14.11 4.11
CA LYS A 57 1.24 14.32 2.84
C LYS A 57 1.33 13.05 2.01
N LEU A 58 1.58 11.89 2.65
CA LEU A 58 1.59 10.60 1.97
C LEU A 58 0.21 10.27 1.40
N ILE A 59 -0.84 10.38 2.21
CA ILE A 59 -2.23 10.11 1.79
C ILE A 59 -2.65 11.00 0.62
N LYS A 60 -2.19 12.27 0.59
CA LYS A 60 -2.42 13.21 -0.51
C LYS A 60 -1.46 13.01 -1.69
N THR A 61 -0.57 12.01 -1.63
CA THR A 61 0.49 11.75 -2.62
C THR A 61 1.49 12.89 -2.82
N GLU A 62 1.49 13.88 -1.94
CA GLU A 62 2.35 15.05 -2.03
C GLU A 62 3.85 14.71 -1.87
N LEU A 63 4.17 13.61 -1.17
CA LEU A 63 5.55 13.15 -0.98
C LEU A 63 6.22 12.69 -2.28
N PHE A 64 5.43 12.37 -3.30
CA PHE A 64 5.90 11.90 -4.59
C PHE A 64 5.82 12.96 -5.69
N ARG A 65 5.35 14.18 -5.37
CA ARG A 65 5.22 15.28 -6.32
C ARG A 65 6.38 16.26 -6.18
N HIS A 66 7.05 16.52 -7.27
CA HIS A 66 8.22 17.39 -7.33
C HIS A 66 8.14 18.30 -8.54
N THR A 67 8.64 19.54 -8.40
CA THR A 67 8.72 20.48 -9.51
C THR A 67 10.15 20.56 -10.00
N CYS A 68 10.38 20.38 -11.28
CA CYS A 68 11.72 20.48 -11.88
C CYS A 68 12.26 21.91 -11.73
N PRO A 69 13.46 22.10 -11.14
CA PRO A 69 14.02 23.43 -10.94
C PRO A 69 14.44 24.13 -12.25
N ALA A 70 14.69 23.35 -13.32
CA ALA A 70 15.14 23.89 -14.59
C ALA A 70 14.00 24.32 -15.52
N CYS A 71 12.89 23.56 -15.59
CA CYS A 71 11.83 23.83 -16.56
C CYS A 71 10.44 24.01 -15.94
N GLY A 72 10.30 23.88 -14.62
CA GLY A 72 9.03 24.05 -13.90
C GLY A 72 8.01 22.91 -14.11
N GLU A 73 8.41 21.79 -14.71
CA GLU A 73 7.52 20.63 -14.92
C GLU A 73 7.20 19.96 -13.59
N ASP A 74 5.92 19.62 -13.36
CA ASP A 74 5.50 18.84 -12.21
C ASP A 74 5.67 17.33 -12.50
N ILE A 75 6.43 16.68 -11.65
CA ILE A 75 6.86 15.30 -11.81
C ILE A 75 6.29 14.45 -10.68
N SER A 76 5.72 13.30 -11.01
CA SER A 76 5.44 12.25 -10.03
C SER A 76 6.61 11.26 -10.02
N ALA A 77 7.33 11.20 -8.92
CA ALA A 77 8.50 10.34 -8.75
C ALA A 77 8.37 9.51 -7.47
N PRO A 78 7.61 8.40 -7.49
CA PRO A 78 7.53 7.49 -6.36
C PRO A 78 8.87 6.81 -6.11
N TYR A 79 9.13 6.50 -4.86
CA TYR A 79 10.35 5.84 -4.39
C TYR A 79 10.00 4.87 -3.26
N SER A 80 10.86 3.89 -3.03
CA SER A 80 10.66 2.91 -1.96
C SER A 80 10.66 3.57 -0.60
N LEU A 81 9.68 3.22 0.24
CA LEU A 81 9.58 3.69 1.61
C LEU A 81 8.86 2.66 2.50
N LYS A 82 9.09 2.78 3.80
CA LYS A 82 8.39 2.04 4.85
C LYS A 82 7.41 2.96 5.56
N TYR A 83 6.14 2.60 5.56
CA TYR A 83 5.14 3.25 6.38
C TYR A 83 4.76 2.34 7.53
N GLN A 84 4.86 2.82 8.77
CA GLN A 84 4.50 2.05 9.95
C GLN A 84 3.56 2.81 10.88
N ASP A 85 2.68 2.08 11.54
CA ASP A 85 1.90 2.55 12.66
C ASP A 85 2.17 1.64 13.87
N MET A 86 2.86 2.18 14.87
CA MET A 86 3.27 1.43 16.06
C MET A 86 2.09 1.13 16.99
N GLU A 87 1.04 1.94 16.99
CA GLU A 87 -0.12 1.75 17.83
C GLU A 87 -1.02 0.63 17.28
N LYS A 88 -1.09 0.51 15.95
CA LYS A 88 -1.89 -0.50 15.25
C LYS A 88 -1.07 -1.74 14.83
N GLU A 89 0.21 -1.76 15.13
CA GLU A 89 1.14 -2.87 14.89
C GLU A 89 1.14 -3.33 13.43
N TYR A 90 1.31 -2.39 12.47
CA TYR A 90 1.48 -2.75 11.07
C TYR A 90 2.56 -1.94 10.36
N MET A 91 3.08 -2.51 9.29
CA MET A 91 4.00 -1.88 8.35
C MET A 91 3.58 -2.18 6.92
N VAL A 92 3.58 -1.16 6.06
CA VAL A 92 3.43 -1.32 4.60
C VAL A 92 4.70 -0.81 3.94
N ILE A 93 5.33 -1.67 3.15
CA ILE A 93 6.56 -1.41 2.43
C ILE A 93 6.22 -1.19 0.96
N LEU A 94 6.45 0.03 0.47
CA LEU A 94 6.44 0.31 -0.96
C LEU A 94 7.79 -0.07 -1.53
N ASP A 95 7.81 -1.09 -2.38
CA ASP A 95 9.01 -1.58 -3.06
C ASP A 95 8.99 -1.17 -4.54
N MET A 96 9.88 -0.25 -4.89
CA MET A 96 10.10 0.18 -6.27
C MET A 96 11.24 -0.60 -6.94
N GLY A 97 11.67 -1.73 -6.34
CA GLY A 97 12.69 -2.63 -6.88
C GLY A 97 14.11 -2.41 -6.36
N ASP A 98 14.28 -1.60 -5.32
CA ASP A 98 15.57 -1.27 -4.71
C ASP A 98 15.77 -1.81 -3.28
N ILE A 99 14.82 -2.62 -2.78
CA ILE A 99 14.84 -3.17 -1.42
C ILE A 99 14.83 -4.71 -1.44
N ASP A 100 15.66 -5.34 -0.62
CA ASP A 100 15.47 -6.75 -0.24
C ASP A 100 14.35 -6.85 0.80
N THR A 101 13.12 -6.92 0.29
CA THR A 101 11.91 -6.86 1.12
C THR A 101 11.72 -8.11 1.98
N ALA A 102 12.22 -9.28 1.55
CA ALA A 102 12.09 -10.52 2.31
C ALA A 102 12.96 -10.48 3.56
N ALA A 103 14.25 -10.17 3.40
CA ALA A 103 15.16 -10.00 4.53
C ALA A 103 14.68 -8.91 5.50
N MET A 104 14.17 -7.80 4.97
CA MET A 104 13.64 -6.71 5.78
C MET A 104 12.40 -7.13 6.59
N ALA A 105 11.49 -7.88 5.99
CA ALA A 105 10.29 -8.35 6.70
C ALA A 105 10.65 -9.29 7.85
N GLU A 106 11.62 -10.17 7.63
CA GLU A 106 12.14 -11.07 8.67
C GLU A 106 12.77 -10.28 9.83
N GLU A 107 13.62 -9.29 9.55
CA GLU A 107 14.21 -8.41 10.57
C GLU A 107 13.16 -7.67 11.40
N VAL A 108 12.11 -7.16 10.73
CA VAL A 108 11.02 -6.45 11.43
C VAL A 108 10.27 -7.41 12.35
N LEU A 109 9.98 -8.64 11.92
CA LEU A 109 9.25 -9.62 12.73
C LEU A 109 10.09 -10.17 13.89
N GLU A 110 11.40 -10.25 13.75
CA GLU A 110 12.29 -10.58 14.89
C GLU A 110 12.17 -9.53 16.00
N MET A 111 12.06 -8.25 15.65
CA MET A 111 11.93 -7.16 16.62
C MET A 111 10.48 -6.94 17.09
N PHE A 112 9.52 -7.15 16.21
CA PHE A 112 8.10 -6.87 16.42
C PHE A 112 7.24 -8.05 15.93
N PRO A 113 7.17 -9.16 16.66
CA PRO A 113 6.55 -10.41 16.19
C PRO A 113 5.05 -10.31 15.95
N ASN A 114 4.38 -9.27 16.45
CA ASN A 114 2.94 -9.05 16.25
C ASN A 114 2.62 -8.16 15.04
N TYR A 115 3.63 -7.59 14.38
CA TYR A 115 3.40 -6.69 13.26
C TYR A 115 2.81 -7.41 12.05
N ARG A 116 1.78 -6.81 11.47
CA ARG A 116 1.34 -7.15 10.12
C ARG A 116 2.21 -6.41 9.12
N ILE A 117 2.90 -7.17 8.27
CA ILE A 117 3.73 -6.61 7.21
C ILE A 117 3.05 -6.86 5.88
N ARG A 118 3.01 -5.79 5.04
CA ARG A 118 2.59 -5.88 3.65
C ARG A 118 3.65 -5.25 2.74
N ILE A 119 3.88 -5.90 1.61
CA ILE A 119 4.78 -5.44 0.57
C ILE A 119 3.92 -5.13 -0.65
N VAL A 120 4.03 -3.91 -1.15
CA VAL A 120 3.28 -3.42 -2.31
C VAL A 120 4.23 -2.79 -3.32
N LYS A 121 3.85 -2.76 -4.59
CA LYS A 121 4.70 -2.30 -5.70
C LYS A 121 4.21 -1.03 -6.38
N ASP A 122 3.11 -0.48 -5.92
CA ASP A 122 2.64 0.82 -6.39
C ASP A 122 2.04 1.67 -5.26
N VAL A 123 1.95 2.98 -5.51
CA VAL A 123 1.48 3.96 -4.52
C VAL A 123 0.01 3.76 -4.19
N MET A 124 -0.81 3.34 -5.15
CA MET A 124 -2.24 3.14 -4.90
C MET A 124 -2.48 1.96 -3.95
N ASP A 125 -1.72 0.87 -4.13
CA ASP A 125 -1.77 -0.28 -3.21
C ASP A 125 -1.26 0.08 -1.82
N LEU A 126 -0.21 0.93 -1.72
CA LEU A 126 0.25 1.47 -0.44
C LEU A 126 -0.88 2.21 0.28
N LEU A 127 -1.53 3.14 -0.41
CA LEU A 127 -2.62 3.94 0.16
C LEU A 127 -3.81 3.08 0.53
N GLU A 128 -4.16 2.11 -0.31
CA GLU A 128 -5.23 1.16 -0.04
C GLU A 128 -4.97 0.39 1.26
N LYS A 129 -3.78 -0.23 1.41
CA LYS A 129 -3.45 -0.98 2.63
C LYS A 129 -3.50 -0.09 3.88
N ILE A 130 -2.99 1.14 3.79
CA ILE A 130 -3.09 2.11 4.88
C ILE A 130 -4.57 2.36 5.24
N HIS A 131 -5.42 2.68 4.26
CA HIS A 131 -6.84 2.96 4.49
C HIS A 131 -7.60 1.77 5.09
N ILE A 132 -7.29 0.55 4.65
CA ILE A 132 -7.90 -0.67 5.20
C ILE A 132 -7.51 -0.82 6.68
N PHE A 133 -6.24 -0.68 7.02
CA PHE A 133 -5.76 -0.82 8.39
C PHE A 133 -6.23 0.31 9.30
N GLU A 134 -6.31 1.54 8.77
CA GLU A 134 -6.91 2.67 9.49
C GLU A 134 -8.39 2.42 9.82
N SER A 135 -9.11 1.69 8.96
CA SER A 135 -10.49 1.31 9.15
C SER A 135 -10.68 0.07 10.05
N ASN A 136 -9.61 -0.49 10.61
CA ASN A 136 -9.58 -1.73 11.40
C ASN A 136 -10.20 -2.93 10.66
N LEU A 137 -10.02 -3.01 9.36
CA LEU A 137 -10.47 -4.12 8.53
C LEU A 137 -9.32 -5.10 8.25
N ASN A 138 -9.71 -6.34 7.94
CA ASN A 138 -8.75 -7.35 7.48
C ASN A 138 -8.51 -7.16 5.98
N ASP A 139 -7.28 -6.85 5.61
CA ASP A 139 -6.91 -6.56 4.23
C ASP A 139 -7.06 -7.77 3.30
N LYS A 140 -6.89 -8.99 3.80
CA LYS A 140 -7.10 -10.22 3.03
C LYS A 140 -8.55 -10.38 2.59
N ILE A 141 -9.51 -10.04 3.49
CA ILE A 141 -10.94 -10.06 3.16
C ILE A 141 -11.26 -8.98 2.13
N ILE A 142 -10.73 -7.78 2.33
CA ILE A 142 -10.93 -6.66 1.41
C ILE A 142 -10.35 -6.98 0.04
N THR A 143 -9.10 -7.45 -0.05
CA THR A 143 -8.46 -7.83 -1.33
C THR A 143 -9.25 -8.94 -2.05
N TYR A 144 -9.82 -9.90 -1.31
CA TYR A 144 -10.69 -10.90 -1.91
C TYR A 144 -12.01 -10.31 -2.44
N LEU A 145 -12.59 -9.33 -1.74
CA LEU A 145 -13.77 -8.59 -2.22
C LEU A 145 -13.46 -7.75 -3.47
N ASP A 146 -12.31 -7.05 -3.49
CA ASP A 146 -11.84 -6.30 -4.66
C ASP A 146 -11.77 -7.21 -5.89
N HIS A 147 -11.16 -8.38 -5.73
CA HIS A 147 -11.05 -9.37 -6.80
C HIS A 147 -12.42 -9.84 -7.28
N LYS A 148 -13.34 -10.19 -6.37
CA LYS A 148 -14.71 -10.61 -6.73
C LYS A 148 -15.46 -9.51 -7.47
N ILE A 149 -15.39 -8.28 -7.00
CA ILE A 149 -16.03 -7.13 -7.67
C ILE A 149 -15.43 -6.94 -9.06
N TYR A 150 -14.10 -7.03 -9.18
CA TYR A 150 -13.41 -6.93 -10.46
C TYR A 150 -13.92 -7.99 -11.46
N GLU A 151 -14.02 -9.26 -11.04
CA GLU A 151 -14.50 -10.34 -11.88
C GLU A 151 -15.96 -10.17 -12.28
N ASP A 152 -16.84 -9.85 -11.31
CA ASP A 152 -18.28 -9.67 -11.54
C ASP A 152 -18.57 -8.53 -12.51
N VAL A 153 -17.90 -7.38 -12.33
CA VAL A 153 -18.08 -6.21 -13.21
C VAL A 153 -17.46 -6.46 -14.57
N SER A 154 -16.28 -7.06 -14.64
CA SER A 154 -15.62 -7.41 -15.90
C SER A 154 -16.45 -8.41 -16.71
N ALA A 155 -17.08 -9.37 -16.05
CA ALA A 155 -17.98 -10.33 -16.71
C ALA A 155 -19.20 -9.65 -17.31
N LYS A 156 -19.82 -8.70 -16.59
CA LYS A 156 -20.95 -7.89 -17.10
C LYS A 156 -20.54 -7.05 -18.31
N LEU A 157 -19.42 -6.33 -18.22
CA LEU A 157 -18.91 -5.53 -19.33
C LEU A 157 -18.65 -6.38 -20.60
N ARG A 158 -18.07 -7.56 -20.42
CA ARG A 158 -17.88 -8.52 -21.54
C ARG A 158 -19.20 -9.00 -22.13
N ALA A 159 -20.18 -9.34 -21.30
CA ALA A 159 -21.50 -9.81 -21.77
C ALA A 159 -22.26 -8.73 -22.54
N GLU A 160 -22.05 -7.46 -22.20
CA GLU A 160 -22.64 -6.28 -22.88
C GLU A 160 -21.83 -5.84 -24.12
N ASN A 161 -20.74 -6.53 -24.48
CA ASN A 161 -19.78 -6.11 -25.51
C ASN A 161 -19.29 -4.65 -25.31
N SER A 162 -19.10 -4.24 -24.06
CA SER A 162 -18.64 -2.90 -23.71
C SER A 162 -17.19 -2.68 -24.19
N PRO A 163 -16.87 -1.52 -24.78
CA PRO A 163 -15.49 -1.14 -25.08
C PRO A 163 -14.72 -0.75 -23.81
N ILE A 164 -15.41 -0.65 -22.67
CA ILE A 164 -14.82 -0.30 -21.38
C ILE A 164 -14.30 -1.57 -20.73
N ALA A 165 -13.05 -1.51 -20.25
CA ALA A 165 -12.45 -2.53 -19.41
C ALA A 165 -12.08 -1.94 -18.04
N LEU A 166 -12.16 -2.74 -16.98
CA LEU A 166 -11.64 -2.34 -15.67
C LEU A 166 -10.12 -2.51 -15.65
N ASP A 167 -9.44 -1.52 -15.11
CA ASP A 167 -8.02 -1.59 -14.80
C ASP A 167 -7.82 -2.14 -13.38
N LYS A 168 -8.54 -1.56 -12.41
CA LYS A 168 -8.34 -1.87 -10.99
C LYS A 168 -9.61 -1.60 -10.18
N VAL A 169 -9.81 -2.39 -9.14
CA VAL A 169 -10.76 -2.11 -8.05
C VAL A 169 -9.94 -1.92 -6.79
N LEU A 170 -10.27 -0.94 -5.98
CA LEU A 170 -9.57 -0.60 -4.75
C LEU A 170 -10.56 -0.25 -3.65
N PHE A 171 -10.21 -0.59 -2.42
CA PHE A 171 -10.94 -0.14 -1.25
C PHE A 171 -10.92 1.40 -1.16
N GLY A 172 -12.09 2.00 -1.04
CA GLY A 172 -12.25 3.45 -0.87
C GLY A 172 -12.50 3.85 0.58
N SER A 173 -13.54 3.30 1.20
CA SER A 173 -13.88 3.63 2.59
C SER A 173 -14.80 2.60 3.24
N PHE A 174 -14.84 2.65 4.58
CA PHE A 174 -15.84 1.95 5.37
C PHE A 174 -16.79 2.95 6.02
N GLU A 175 -18.05 2.94 5.60
CA GLU A 175 -19.10 3.78 6.15
C GLU A 175 -19.83 3.06 7.29
N PHE A 176 -19.32 3.18 8.52
CA PHE A 176 -19.80 2.44 9.68
C PHE A 176 -21.31 2.60 9.93
N GLN A 177 -21.83 3.84 9.88
CA GLN A 177 -23.24 4.12 10.10
C GLN A 177 -24.15 3.48 9.07
N LYS A 178 -23.73 3.44 7.82
CA LYS A 178 -24.47 2.84 6.70
C LYS A 178 -24.20 1.34 6.56
N LYS A 179 -23.27 0.79 7.35
CA LYS A 179 -22.85 -0.62 7.32
C LYS A 179 -22.49 -1.08 5.91
N LYS A 180 -21.70 -0.29 5.20
CA LYS A 180 -21.22 -0.61 3.86
C LYS A 180 -19.74 -0.33 3.67
N VAL A 181 -19.13 -1.10 2.79
CA VAL A 181 -17.78 -0.89 2.26
C VAL A 181 -17.94 -0.28 0.88
N VAL A 182 -17.19 0.78 0.59
CA VAL A 182 -17.20 1.45 -0.70
C VAL A 182 -15.90 1.12 -1.43
N PHE A 183 -16.02 0.66 -2.67
CA PHE A 183 -14.90 0.39 -3.55
C PHE A 183 -14.89 1.39 -4.70
N GLY A 184 -13.69 1.79 -5.13
CA GLY A 184 -13.48 2.57 -6.34
C GLY A 184 -13.02 1.66 -7.47
N ALA A 185 -13.78 1.59 -8.56
CA ALA A 185 -13.38 0.87 -9.76
C ALA A 185 -12.89 1.86 -10.81
N LEU A 186 -11.65 1.70 -11.24
CA LEU A 186 -11.01 2.49 -12.30
C LEU A 186 -11.14 1.74 -13.63
N ASN A 187 -11.37 2.46 -14.70
CA ASN A 187 -11.46 1.89 -16.04
C ASN A 187 -10.41 2.47 -17.00
N ASN A 188 -10.21 1.79 -18.13
CA ASN A 188 -9.27 2.19 -19.18
C ASN A 188 -9.56 3.55 -19.84
N ALA A 189 -10.70 4.19 -19.55
CA ALA A 189 -11.03 5.56 -19.98
C ALA A 189 -10.70 6.60 -18.90
N GLY A 190 -10.03 6.21 -17.82
CA GLY A 190 -9.69 7.08 -16.68
C GLY A 190 -10.88 7.50 -15.83
N LYS A 191 -12.04 6.85 -15.98
CA LYS A 191 -13.22 7.11 -15.14
C LYS A 191 -13.21 6.19 -13.92
N GLN A 192 -13.60 6.77 -12.80
CA GLN A 192 -13.84 6.06 -11.57
C GLN A 192 -15.34 5.93 -11.31
N ILE A 193 -15.76 4.74 -10.92
CA ILE A 193 -17.11 4.47 -10.41
C ILE A 193 -16.99 3.94 -8.98
N PHE A 194 -17.99 4.25 -8.15
CA PHE A 194 -18.04 3.74 -6.80
C PHE A 194 -19.03 2.60 -6.69
N ILE A 195 -18.67 1.56 -5.97
CA ILE A 195 -19.45 0.35 -5.77
C ILE A 195 -19.66 0.17 -4.27
N ASP A 196 -20.91 0.22 -3.87
CA ASP A 196 -21.32 -0.02 -2.48
C ASP A 196 -21.50 -1.52 -2.26
N THR A 197 -20.81 -2.06 -1.28
CA THR A 197 -20.92 -3.46 -0.86
C THR A 197 -21.42 -3.52 0.58
N PRO A 198 -22.48 -4.29 0.89
CA PRO A 198 -22.94 -4.43 2.26
C PRO A 198 -21.85 -4.98 3.18
N PHE A 199 -21.70 -4.42 4.38
CA PHE A 199 -20.74 -4.97 5.35
C PHE A 199 -21.09 -6.40 5.80
N ALA A 200 -22.32 -6.84 5.52
CA ALA A 200 -22.73 -8.22 5.70
C ALA A 200 -21.90 -9.20 4.86
N ASP A 201 -21.50 -8.80 3.64
CA ASP A 201 -20.70 -9.64 2.75
C ASP A 201 -19.27 -9.83 3.29
N TYR A 202 -18.67 -8.74 3.81
CA TYR A 202 -17.40 -8.84 4.55
C TYR A 202 -17.51 -9.82 5.73
N LYS A 203 -18.59 -9.72 6.53
CA LYS A 203 -18.81 -10.62 7.66
C LYS A 203 -19.05 -12.06 7.24
N ALA A 204 -19.77 -12.27 6.13
CA ALA A 204 -20.01 -13.60 5.59
C ALA A 204 -18.69 -14.28 5.18
N LEU A 205 -17.77 -13.53 4.57
CA LEU A 205 -16.43 -14.02 4.24
C LEU A 205 -15.61 -14.32 5.50
N ALA A 206 -15.60 -13.39 6.46
CA ALA A 206 -14.90 -13.57 7.74
C ALA A 206 -15.33 -14.83 8.50
N ASN A 207 -16.59 -15.24 8.35
CA ASN A 207 -17.17 -16.42 8.99
C ASN A 207 -17.32 -17.65 8.07
N SER A 208 -16.83 -17.56 6.83
CA SER A 208 -16.91 -18.67 5.87
C SER A 208 -16.05 -19.85 6.32
N PRO A 209 -16.61 -21.07 6.49
CA PRO A 209 -15.82 -22.24 6.89
C PRO A 209 -14.67 -22.53 5.94
N ARG A 210 -14.85 -22.23 4.64
CA ARG A 210 -13.83 -22.45 3.58
C ARG A 210 -12.77 -21.36 3.60
N LEU A 211 -13.16 -20.08 3.68
CA LEU A 211 -12.28 -18.94 3.42
C LEU A 211 -11.69 -18.31 4.68
N ALA A 212 -12.38 -18.33 5.81
CA ALA A 212 -11.90 -17.73 7.05
C ALA A 212 -10.48 -18.20 7.48
N PRO A 213 -10.08 -19.47 7.29
CA PRO A 213 -8.71 -19.88 7.58
C PRO A 213 -7.66 -19.21 6.69
N CYS A 214 -8.03 -18.81 5.45
CA CYS A 214 -7.13 -18.13 4.50
C CYS A 214 -6.89 -16.67 4.90
N PHE A 215 -7.82 -16.07 5.63
CA PHE A 215 -7.73 -14.68 6.06
C PHE A 215 -6.94 -14.46 7.37
N LYS A 216 -6.46 -15.54 7.99
CA LYS A 216 -5.54 -15.42 9.12
C LYS A 216 -4.15 -15.03 8.64
N GLU A 217 -3.41 -14.32 9.50
CA GLU A 217 -2.01 -14.03 9.21
C GLU A 217 -1.20 -15.34 9.10
N LYS A 218 -0.28 -15.36 8.16
CA LYS A 218 0.65 -16.47 7.95
C LYS A 218 2.04 -15.90 7.77
N GLU A 219 3.01 -16.55 8.36
CA GLU A 219 4.42 -16.21 8.21
C GLU A 219 4.83 -16.30 6.73
N GLY A 220 5.63 -15.34 6.28
CA GLY A 220 6.09 -15.27 4.89
C GLY A 220 5.06 -14.77 3.86
N GLU A 221 3.82 -14.51 4.27
CA GLU A 221 2.74 -14.07 3.36
C GLU A 221 2.58 -12.54 3.42
N TYR A 222 3.48 -11.82 2.74
CA TYR A 222 3.54 -10.36 2.78
C TYR A 222 2.86 -9.67 1.59
N ALA A 223 2.81 -10.32 0.42
CA ALA A 223 2.12 -9.82 -0.77
C ALA A 223 0.66 -10.29 -0.76
N ILE A 224 -0.24 -9.43 -0.33
CA ILE A 224 -1.69 -9.65 -0.35
C ILE A 224 -2.27 -8.77 -1.44
N ASP A 225 -2.27 -9.29 -2.64
CA ASP A 225 -2.64 -8.59 -3.88
C ASP A 225 -3.67 -9.40 -4.70
N LYS A 226 -3.92 -8.96 -5.93
CA LYS A 226 -4.85 -9.63 -6.84
C LYS A 226 -4.46 -11.10 -7.08
N ALA A 227 -3.18 -11.40 -7.29
CA ALA A 227 -2.72 -12.76 -7.54
C ALA A 227 -2.96 -13.68 -6.32
N TRP A 228 -2.77 -13.14 -5.10
CA TRP A 228 -3.13 -13.82 -3.87
C TRP A 228 -4.64 -14.15 -3.80
N ALA A 229 -5.51 -13.20 -4.18
CA ALA A 229 -6.96 -13.40 -4.16
C ALA A 229 -7.42 -14.39 -5.24
N GLU A 230 -6.86 -14.35 -6.45
CA GLU A 230 -7.11 -15.29 -7.54
C GLU A 230 -6.80 -16.74 -7.14
N ALA A 231 -5.77 -16.96 -6.35
CA ALA A 231 -5.41 -18.29 -5.86
C ALA A 231 -6.43 -18.90 -4.87
N LEU A 232 -7.36 -18.10 -4.34
CA LEU A 232 -8.43 -18.54 -3.42
C LEU A 232 -9.79 -18.75 -4.11
N ALA A 233 -9.96 -18.22 -5.31
CA ALA A 233 -11.22 -18.26 -6.08
C ALA A 233 -11.46 -19.62 -6.80
#